data_e84b121542982888d42449a1371b4ba7
#
_entry.id   e84b121542982888d42449a1371b4ba7
#
_cell.length_a   1.000
_cell.length_b   1.000
_cell.length_c   1.000
_cell.angle_alpha   90.00
_cell.angle_beta   90.00
_cell.angle_gamma   90.00
#
_symmetry.space_group_name_H-M   'P 1'
#
loop_
_entity.id
_entity.type
_entity.pdbx_description
1 polymer ?
#
loop_
_entity_poly.entity_id
_entity_poly.type
_entity_poly.pdbx_seq_one_letter_code
_entity_poly.pdbx_strand_id
1 'polypeptide(L)'
;MSRFNTADSKTKRTVGILTAERPDALTHEGAPGFTHDARGELFLSAVSSFTSNSFYENETARSDRQRTLLSEVALKHPEWLLSFLRWLRHDAGIRTNALTLAADAVWLRLQAKVTEPEGINRKLISAVLARMDEPGEMLAYWTSTYGKAIPKPVKRGVADAVVDLLAEYSFLKYDSKNAAFRIGDVIELTHPCPSSPSQGALFEYAIGVRHGREDLDVSRLPKIKARNNLRALTPADIHQLAADGLLVEHLRLSGMTWEAVPSLVNGPWTRDLWQAVLPQLGVMAAIRNARNLDEAGITTKALAPLFAKLADPEQVRRFRVIPMRFYAAYKAVSNVRWHAPLEAALQHSLSNVPALGGNTLILVDRSGSMFGRVSDRSELTWADSAALFGSALALRAEKATLVE
;
A
#
# COMPACT_ATOMS: atom_id res chain seq x y z
N MET A 1 24.45 0.32 -28.35
CA MET A 1 23.75 1.55 -27.92
C MET A 1 22.57 1.11 -27.06
N SER A 2 22.54 1.58 -25.82
CA SER A 2 21.53 1.19 -24.85
C SER A 2 20.13 1.62 -25.31
N ARG A 3 19.14 0.70 -25.23
CA ARG A 3 17.71 0.96 -25.52
C ARG A 3 17.09 2.08 -24.65
N PHE A 4 17.80 2.53 -23.62
CA PHE A 4 17.37 3.63 -22.75
C PHE A 4 17.40 5.01 -23.41
N ASN A 5 18.00 5.15 -24.58
CA ASN A 5 18.13 6.43 -25.29
C ASN A 5 17.17 6.65 -26.46
N THR A 6 16.20 5.76 -26.67
CA THR A 6 15.12 6.04 -27.61
C THR A 6 14.05 6.83 -26.89
N ALA A 7 14.13 8.16 -27.01
CA ALA A 7 13.05 9.07 -26.62
C ALA A 7 11.79 8.73 -27.42
N ASP A 8 10.83 8.08 -26.79
CA ASP A 8 9.50 7.93 -27.35
C ASP A 8 8.79 9.28 -27.21
N SER A 9 9.00 10.08 -28.25
CA SER A 9 8.62 11.46 -28.31
C SER A 9 7.17 11.59 -28.70
N LYS A 10 6.22 11.52 -27.88
CA LYS A 10 4.87 12.10 -28.11
C LYS A 10 3.83 11.75 -27.03
N THR A 11 4.21 11.61 -25.79
CA THR A 11 3.21 11.75 -24.73
C THR A 11 2.92 13.23 -24.55
N LYS A 12 1.68 13.66 -24.75
CA LYS A 12 1.26 15.04 -24.44
C LYS A 12 1.67 15.32 -23.00
N ARG A 13 2.65 16.22 -22.83
CA ARG A 13 3.17 16.61 -21.54
C ARG A 13 2.07 17.36 -20.81
N THR A 14 1.65 16.86 -19.67
CA THR A 14 0.91 17.65 -18.69
C THR A 14 1.87 18.74 -18.22
N VAL A 15 1.46 19.98 -18.34
CA VAL A 15 2.21 21.15 -17.87
C VAL A 15 2.58 20.89 -16.40
N GLY A 16 3.86 21.04 -16.07
CA GLY A 16 4.35 20.87 -14.71
C GLY A 16 3.60 21.75 -13.71
N ILE A 17 3.55 21.31 -12.49
CA ILE A 17 2.89 21.99 -11.34
C ILE A 17 3.48 23.40 -11.07
N LEU A 18 4.66 23.70 -11.60
CA LEU A 18 5.26 25.02 -11.56
C LEU A 18 4.81 25.82 -12.77
N THR A 19 3.63 26.43 -12.69
CA THR A 19 3.29 27.58 -13.50
C THR A 19 4.22 28.73 -13.11
N ALA A 20 4.59 29.56 -14.06
CA ALA A 20 5.47 30.72 -13.86
C ALA A 20 4.77 31.82 -13.05
N GLU A 21 4.38 31.53 -11.82
CA GLU A 21 3.95 32.53 -10.87
C GLU A 21 5.17 33.32 -10.40
N ARG A 22 4.98 34.62 -10.22
CA ARG A 22 6.06 35.48 -9.72
C ARG A 22 6.29 35.13 -8.24
N PRO A 23 7.55 34.99 -7.79
CA PRO A 23 7.85 34.79 -6.37
C PRO A 23 7.21 35.87 -5.53
N ASP A 24 6.57 35.51 -4.45
CA ASP A 24 5.89 36.38 -3.49
C ASP A 24 6.62 36.47 -2.15
N ALA A 25 7.71 35.75 -2.00
CA ALA A 25 8.54 35.71 -0.82
C ALA A 25 10.03 35.55 -1.15
N LEU A 26 10.85 35.64 -0.13
CA LEU A 26 12.27 35.25 -0.17
C LEU A 26 12.51 34.05 0.72
N THR A 27 13.40 33.16 0.30
CA THR A 27 13.90 32.08 1.15
C THR A 27 14.78 32.64 2.26
N HIS A 28 15.14 31.81 3.24
CA HIS A 28 16.08 32.20 4.31
C HIS A 28 17.41 32.77 3.75
N GLU A 29 17.88 32.25 2.63
CA GLU A 29 19.11 32.68 1.95
C GLU A 29 18.90 33.85 0.98
N GLY A 30 17.72 34.48 0.99
CA GLY A 30 17.39 35.63 0.15
C GLY A 30 17.08 35.33 -1.32
N ALA A 31 16.93 34.07 -1.68
CA ALA A 31 16.50 33.66 -3.03
C ALA A 31 14.98 33.87 -3.21
N PRO A 32 14.50 34.06 -4.47
CA PRO A 32 13.07 34.08 -4.74
C PRO A 32 12.35 32.82 -4.25
N GLY A 33 11.24 32.98 -3.54
CA GLY A 33 10.45 31.91 -2.97
C GLY A 33 8.95 32.14 -3.11
N PHE A 34 8.16 31.18 -2.66
CA PHE A 34 6.71 31.22 -2.68
C PHE A 34 6.18 30.96 -1.27
N THR A 35 5.14 31.68 -0.88
CA THR A 35 4.40 31.39 0.33
C THR A 35 3.35 30.33 0.05
N HIS A 36 3.11 29.47 1.04
CA HIS A 36 2.03 28.51 1.01
C HIS A 36 0.99 28.89 2.07
N ASP A 37 -0.29 28.71 1.74
CA ASP A 37 -1.33 28.76 2.76
C ASP A 37 -1.27 27.49 3.65
N ALA A 38 -2.08 27.45 4.71
CA ALA A 38 -2.10 26.30 5.64
C ALA A 38 -2.39 24.97 4.92
N ARG A 39 -3.11 24.97 3.81
CA ARG A 39 -3.38 23.76 3.00
C ARG A 39 -2.12 23.29 2.28
N GLY A 40 -1.38 24.20 1.64
CA GLY A 40 -0.11 23.89 0.98
C GLY A 40 0.94 23.39 1.96
N GLU A 41 1.07 24.04 3.12
CA GLU A 41 1.98 23.61 4.17
C GLU A 41 1.60 22.23 4.75
N LEU A 42 0.30 21.97 5.00
CA LEU A 42 -0.17 20.67 5.44
C LEU A 42 0.09 19.59 4.39
N PHE A 43 -0.14 19.89 3.11
CA PHE A 43 0.17 18.98 2.00
C PHE A 43 1.65 18.62 2.02
N LEU A 44 2.55 19.59 2.01
CA LEU A 44 4.00 19.36 2.03
C LEU A 44 4.42 18.54 3.27
N SER A 45 3.90 18.88 4.44
CA SER A 45 4.17 18.14 5.67
C SER A 45 3.70 16.68 5.57
N ALA A 46 2.54 16.43 4.98
CA ALA A 46 1.97 15.08 4.90
C ALA A 46 2.68 14.18 3.88
N VAL A 47 3.23 14.73 2.78
CA VAL A 47 3.86 13.95 1.72
C VAL A 47 5.37 13.83 1.86
N SER A 48 6.05 14.77 2.53
CA SER A 48 7.50 14.83 2.59
C SER A 48 8.11 14.15 3.80
N SER A 49 7.34 13.88 4.85
CA SER A 49 7.92 13.38 6.09
C SER A 49 7.10 12.27 6.73
N PHE A 50 7.71 11.11 6.86
CA PHE A 50 7.37 10.17 7.90
C PHE A 50 8.04 10.60 9.21
N THR A 51 7.48 10.18 10.33
CA THR A 51 7.90 10.38 11.70
C THR A 51 9.37 10.01 11.95
N SER A 52 10.30 10.78 11.42
CA SER A 52 11.73 10.65 11.69
C SER A 52 12.35 12.01 11.88
N ASN A 53 13.37 12.09 12.74
CA ASN A 53 14.17 13.29 12.87
C ASN A 53 14.77 13.66 11.51
N SER A 54 14.61 14.91 11.10
CA SER A 54 15.34 15.46 9.96
C SER A 54 16.49 16.36 10.48
N PHE A 55 17.40 16.70 9.58
CA PHE A 55 18.52 17.59 9.94
C PHE A 55 18.06 18.95 10.46
N TYR A 56 16.91 19.44 10.00
CA TYR A 56 16.40 20.78 10.30
C TYR A 56 15.29 20.84 11.34
N GLU A 57 14.63 19.73 11.66
CA GLU A 57 13.47 19.70 12.56
C GLU A 57 13.38 18.35 13.26
N ASN A 58 13.21 18.37 14.59
CA ASN A 58 12.98 17.15 15.36
C ASN A 58 11.53 16.67 15.20
N GLU A 59 11.29 15.39 15.54
CA GLU A 59 9.99 14.74 15.39
C GLU A 59 8.87 15.46 16.13
N THR A 60 9.13 15.95 17.34
CA THR A 60 8.13 16.63 18.19
C THR A 60 7.71 17.96 17.57
N ALA A 61 8.67 18.82 17.19
CA ALA A 61 8.38 20.12 16.58
C ALA A 61 7.59 19.98 15.26
N ARG A 62 7.95 18.95 14.47
CA ARG A 62 7.23 18.64 13.23
C ARG A 62 5.80 18.18 13.48
N SER A 63 5.60 17.31 14.47
CA SER A 63 4.28 16.82 14.87
C SER A 63 3.40 17.98 15.35
N ASP A 64 3.94 18.88 16.16
CA ASP A 64 3.22 20.04 16.67
C ASP A 64 2.85 21.03 15.55
N ARG A 65 3.77 21.27 14.62
CA ARG A 65 3.50 22.10 13.43
C ARG A 65 2.42 21.48 12.56
N GLN A 66 2.51 20.19 12.26
CA GLN A 66 1.50 19.49 11.47
C GLN A 66 0.13 19.55 12.14
N ARG A 67 0.07 19.39 13.46
CA ARG A 67 -1.18 19.47 14.23
C ARG A 67 -1.78 20.88 14.20
N THR A 68 -0.97 21.93 14.27
CA THR A 68 -1.41 23.32 14.16
C THR A 68 -2.02 23.59 12.79
N LEU A 69 -1.32 23.20 11.72
CA LEU A 69 -1.81 23.32 10.34
C LEU A 69 -3.09 22.52 10.13
N LEU A 70 -3.14 21.29 10.63
CA LEU A 70 -4.30 20.43 10.55
C LEU A 70 -5.51 21.07 11.27
N SER A 71 -5.31 21.69 12.42
CA SER A 71 -6.38 22.38 13.16
C SER A 71 -7.00 23.48 12.31
N GLU A 72 -6.18 24.33 11.71
CA GLU A 72 -6.67 25.39 10.84
C GLU A 72 -7.43 24.84 9.63
N VAL A 73 -6.85 23.89 8.92
CA VAL A 73 -7.44 23.31 7.70
C VAL A 73 -8.71 22.53 8.02
N ALA A 74 -8.73 21.75 9.09
CA ALA A 74 -9.90 20.96 9.49
C ALA A 74 -11.11 21.84 9.86
N LEU A 75 -10.87 23.01 10.43
CA LEU A 75 -11.93 23.94 10.82
C LEU A 75 -12.40 24.83 9.66
N LYS A 76 -11.46 25.36 8.86
CA LYS A 76 -11.78 26.33 7.82
C LYS A 76 -12.02 25.70 6.43
N HIS A 77 -11.41 24.55 6.15
CA HIS A 77 -11.40 23.92 4.80
C HIS A 77 -11.70 22.40 4.84
N PRO A 78 -12.78 21.96 5.52
CA PRO A 78 -13.03 20.52 5.74
C PRO A 78 -13.30 19.73 4.46
N GLU A 79 -13.87 20.33 3.42
CA GLU A 79 -14.12 19.68 2.12
C GLU A 79 -12.83 19.49 1.33
N TRP A 80 -11.95 20.48 1.36
CA TRP A 80 -10.62 20.34 0.79
C TRP A 80 -9.85 19.23 1.53
N LEU A 81 -9.91 19.22 2.86
CA LEU A 81 -9.26 18.18 3.67
C LEU A 81 -9.78 16.79 3.33
N LEU A 82 -11.09 16.62 3.13
CA LEU A 82 -11.67 15.35 2.71
C LEU A 82 -11.10 14.88 1.36
N SER A 83 -11.01 15.79 0.41
CA SER A 83 -10.45 15.52 -0.93
C SER A 83 -8.97 15.18 -0.85
N PHE A 84 -8.22 15.92 -0.04
CA PHE A 84 -6.79 15.70 0.20
C PHE A 84 -6.52 14.35 0.87
N LEU A 85 -7.24 14.00 1.94
CA LEU A 85 -7.07 12.73 2.65
C LEU A 85 -7.43 11.54 1.75
N ARG A 86 -8.45 11.66 0.92
CA ARG A 86 -8.81 10.65 -0.08
C ARG A 86 -7.67 10.46 -1.08
N TRP A 87 -7.15 11.54 -1.65
CA TRP A 87 -6.01 11.51 -2.55
C TRP A 87 -4.78 10.90 -1.87
N LEU A 88 -4.45 11.36 -0.66
CA LEU A 88 -3.31 10.87 0.12
C LEU A 88 -3.36 9.36 0.31
N ARG A 89 -4.55 8.82 0.62
CA ARG A 89 -4.73 7.39 0.86
C ARG A 89 -4.79 6.56 -0.42
N HIS A 90 -5.57 6.99 -1.42
CA HIS A 90 -5.89 6.18 -2.60
C HIS A 90 -4.96 6.42 -3.78
N ASP A 91 -4.51 7.65 -3.99
CA ASP A 91 -3.67 8.03 -5.12
C ASP A 91 -2.20 8.05 -4.76
N ALA A 92 -1.82 8.75 -3.69
CA ALA A 92 -0.45 8.79 -3.20
C ALA A 92 -0.03 7.50 -2.47
N GLY A 93 -0.98 6.70 -1.97
CA GLY A 93 -0.70 5.44 -1.26
C GLY A 93 -0.08 5.63 0.14
N ILE A 94 -0.17 6.83 0.70
CA ILE A 94 0.35 7.16 2.04
C ILE A 94 -0.69 6.76 3.08
N ARG A 95 -0.49 5.59 3.69
CA ARG A 95 -1.48 4.94 4.54
C ARG A 95 -1.56 5.53 5.95
N THR A 96 -0.46 5.43 6.69
CA THR A 96 -0.44 5.75 8.14
C THR A 96 -0.79 7.21 8.38
N ASN A 97 -0.16 8.11 7.65
CA ASN A 97 -0.38 9.54 7.81
C ASN A 97 -1.82 9.95 7.42
N ALA A 98 -2.40 9.36 6.37
CA ALA A 98 -3.80 9.61 6.04
C ALA A 98 -4.76 9.21 7.16
N LEU A 99 -4.51 8.05 7.79
CA LEU A 99 -5.34 7.50 8.86
C LEU A 99 -5.25 8.36 10.13
N THR A 100 -4.04 8.73 10.55
CA THR A 100 -3.83 9.57 11.75
C THR A 100 -4.37 10.98 11.55
N LEU A 101 -4.09 11.62 10.40
CA LEU A 101 -4.62 12.95 10.09
C LEU A 101 -6.16 12.98 10.06
N ALA A 102 -6.81 11.93 9.56
CA ALA A 102 -8.28 11.85 9.58
C ALA A 102 -8.83 11.78 11.01
N ALA A 103 -8.23 10.95 11.87
CA ALA A 103 -8.62 10.83 13.27
C ALA A 103 -8.40 12.15 14.03
N ASP A 104 -7.22 12.76 13.85
CA ASP A 104 -6.85 14.02 14.49
C ASP A 104 -7.75 15.18 14.05
N ALA A 105 -8.06 15.26 12.75
CA ALA A 105 -8.97 16.26 12.22
C ALA A 105 -10.37 16.14 12.83
N VAL A 106 -10.90 14.91 12.92
CA VAL A 106 -12.21 14.68 13.54
C VAL A 106 -12.18 15.03 15.03
N TRP A 107 -11.12 14.67 15.74
CA TRP A 107 -10.97 15.04 17.15
C TRP A 107 -10.95 16.56 17.33
N LEU A 108 -10.13 17.30 16.57
CA LEU A 108 -10.02 18.77 16.62
C LEU A 108 -11.38 19.43 16.35
N ARG A 109 -12.12 18.97 15.34
CA ARG A 109 -13.45 19.48 15.01
C ARG A 109 -14.46 19.23 16.13
N LEU A 110 -14.40 18.06 16.77
CA LEU A 110 -15.28 17.74 17.91
C LEU A 110 -14.95 18.60 19.14
N GLN A 111 -13.67 18.84 19.42
CA GLN A 111 -13.25 19.75 20.50
C GLN A 111 -13.73 21.18 20.24
N ALA A 112 -13.66 21.64 19.00
CA ALA A 112 -14.16 22.97 18.59
C ALA A 112 -15.69 23.02 18.47
N LYS A 113 -16.40 21.89 18.68
CA LYS A 113 -17.88 21.76 18.54
C LYS A 113 -18.40 22.16 17.15
N VAL A 114 -17.57 21.99 16.11
CA VAL A 114 -17.92 22.28 14.71
C VAL A 114 -18.45 21.03 14.03
N THR A 115 -19.69 21.09 13.60
CA THR A 115 -20.40 19.98 12.93
C THR A 115 -20.54 20.16 11.43
N GLU A 116 -20.52 21.41 10.97
CA GLU A 116 -20.69 21.74 9.54
C GLU A 116 -19.41 21.52 8.71
N PRO A 117 -19.53 21.07 7.46
CA PRO A 117 -20.74 20.59 6.80
C PRO A 117 -21.25 19.29 7.42
N GLU A 118 -22.57 19.07 7.39
CA GLU A 118 -23.19 17.89 7.99
C GLU A 118 -22.57 16.58 7.45
N GLY A 119 -22.27 15.66 8.35
CA GLY A 119 -21.72 14.35 8.03
C GLY A 119 -20.23 14.36 7.64
N ILE A 120 -19.56 15.52 7.57
CA ILE A 120 -18.15 15.61 7.15
C ILE A 120 -17.21 14.77 8.04
N ASN A 121 -17.40 14.79 9.36
CA ASN A 121 -16.58 14.01 10.29
C ASN A 121 -16.66 12.50 10.04
N ARG A 122 -17.84 11.98 9.66
CA ARG A 122 -18.03 10.58 9.24
C ARG A 122 -17.28 10.29 7.93
N LYS A 123 -17.39 11.19 6.96
CA LYS A 123 -16.73 11.07 5.65
C LYS A 123 -15.22 11.15 5.75
N LEU A 124 -14.66 11.99 6.62
CA LEU A 124 -13.20 12.06 6.86
C LEU A 124 -12.65 10.72 7.33
N ILE A 125 -13.35 10.01 8.23
CA ILE A 125 -12.94 8.68 8.69
C ILE A 125 -13.05 7.65 7.56
N SER A 126 -14.21 7.53 6.92
CA SER A 126 -14.44 6.49 5.91
C SER A 126 -13.53 6.66 4.69
N ALA A 127 -13.18 7.90 4.32
CA ALA A 127 -12.39 8.21 3.14
C ALA A 127 -10.96 7.67 3.15
N VAL A 128 -10.41 7.36 4.33
CA VAL A 128 -9.02 6.87 4.47
C VAL A 128 -8.93 5.37 4.75
N LEU A 129 -10.07 4.69 4.88
CA LEU A 129 -10.13 3.26 5.14
C LEU A 129 -10.32 2.49 3.83
N ALA A 130 -9.29 1.79 3.39
CA ALA A 130 -9.26 1.09 2.09
C ALA A 130 -8.88 -0.40 2.19
N ARG A 131 -8.51 -0.88 3.38
CA ARG A 131 -8.23 -2.29 3.67
C ARG A 131 -8.95 -2.71 4.94
N MET A 132 -9.30 -4.00 5.05
CA MET A 132 -10.13 -4.48 6.16
C MET A 132 -9.43 -4.48 7.54
N ASP A 133 -8.12 -4.39 7.60
CA ASP A 133 -7.37 -4.20 8.86
C ASP A 133 -7.44 -2.73 9.36
N GLU A 134 -7.62 -1.76 8.49
CA GLU A 134 -7.59 -0.33 8.82
C GLU A 134 -8.74 0.16 9.72
N PRO A 135 -9.98 -0.36 9.63
CA PRO A 135 -11.02 -0.12 10.62
C PRO A 135 -10.58 -0.42 12.06
N GLY A 136 -9.93 -1.55 12.30
CA GLY A 136 -9.38 -1.91 13.60
C GLY A 136 -8.22 -1.02 14.04
N GLU A 137 -7.33 -0.65 13.11
CA GLU A 137 -6.23 0.28 13.36
C GLU A 137 -6.72 1.70 13.68
N MET A 138 -7.76 2.17 13.00
CA MET A 138 -8.41 3.46 13.30
C MET A 138 -8.94 3.49 14.73
N LEU A 139 -9.64 2.44 15.17
CA LEU A 139 -10.14 2.34 16.53
C LEU A 139 -8.99 2.22 17.56
N ALA A 140 -7.93 1.50 17.22
CA ALA A 140 -6.74 1.38 18.07
C ALA A 140 -6.03 2.73 18.24
N TYR A 141 -5.81 3.46 17.15
CA TYR A 141 -5.24 4.80 17.19
C TYR A 141 -6.12 5.74 18.01
N TRP A 142 -7.43 5.75 17.75
CA TRP A 142 -8.36 6.60 18.49
C TRP A 142 -8.31 6.33 19.99
N THR A 143 -8.42 5.07 20.38
CA THR A 143 -8.49 4.69 21.81
C THR A 143 -7.18 4.91 22.55
N SER A 144 -6.03 4.74 21.89
CA SER A 144 -4.72 4.99 22.47
C SER A 144 -4.43 6.49 22.61
N THR A 145 -4.91 7.31 21.68
CA THR A 145 -4.58 8.75 21.64
C THR A 145 -5.62 9.60 22.36
N TYR A 146 -6.90 9.29 22.23
CA TYR A 146 -8.01 10.13 22.73
C TYR A 146 -8.87 9.46 23.79
N GLY A 147 -8.52 8.24 24.18
CA GLY A 147 -9.23 7.48 25.21
C GLY A 147 -10.35 6.59 24.68
N LYS A 148 -10.90 5.79 25.57
CA LYS A 148 -11.85 4.69 25.22
C LYS A 148 -13.21 5.14 24.66
N ALA A 149 -13.58 6.41 24.84
CA ALA A 149 -14.83 6.95 24.32
C ALA A 149 -14.70 7.24 22.83
N ILE A 150 -15.37 6.42 21.99
CA ILE A 150 -15.36 6.58 20.53
C ILE A 150 -16.63 7.33 20.10
N PRO A 151 -16.50 8.55 19.53
CA PRO A 151 -17.65 9.37 19.13
C PRO A 151 -18.46 8.75 17.98
N LYS A 152 -19.75 9.08 17.93
CA LYS A 152 -20.67 8.59 16.88
C LYS A 152 -20.13 8.78 15.45
N PRO A 153 -19.57 9.94 15.05
CA PRO A 153 -19.07 10.11 13.68
C PRO A 153 -17.93 9.12 13.34
N VAL A 154 -17.03 8.83 14.30
CA VAL A 154 -15.96 7.86 14.11
C VAL A 154 -16.54 6.45 13.96
N LYS A 155 -17.40 6.02 14.87
CA LYS A 155 -18.08 4.72 14.77
C LYS A 155 -18.80 4.54 13.43
N ARG A 156 -19.55 5.56 13.00
CA ARG A 156 -20.28 5.51 11.72
C ARG A 156 -19.36 5.48 10.50
N GLY A 157 -18.27 6.26 10.49
CA GLY A 157 -17.31 6.24 9.41
C GLY A 157 -16.57 4.91 9.31
N VAL A 158 -16.25 4.29 10.45
CA VAL A 158 -15.68 2.95 10.50
C VAL A 158 -16.71 1.90 10.04
N ALA A 159 -17.96 2.02 10.47
CA ALA A 159 -19.04 1.12 10.06
C ALA A 159 -19.26 1.13 8.53
N ASP A 160 -19.22 2.32 7.90
CA ASP A 160 -19.31 2.44 6.44
C ASP A 160 -18.19 1.65 5.75
N ALA A 161 -16.97 1.86 6.21
CA ALA A 161 -15.81 1.14 5.65
C ALA A 161 -15.91 -0.38 5.85
N VAL A 162 -16.45 -0.85 6.98
CA VAL A 162 -16.70 -2.28 7.20
C VAL A 162 -17.69 -2.83 6.18
N VAL A 163 -18.78 -2.12 5.91
CA VAL A 163 -19.76 -2.56 4.90
C VAL A 163 -19.14 -2.65 3.51
N ASP A 164 -18.31 -1.67 3.15
CA ASP A 164 -17.69 -1.62 1.82
C ASP A 164 -16.53 -2.64 1.65
N LEU A 165 -15.79 -2.93 2.71
CA LEU A 165 -14.54 -3.69 2.65
C LEU A 165 -14.67 -5.16 3.07
N LEU A 166 -15.68 -5.52 3.91
CA LEU A 166 -15.75 -6.84 4.48
C LEU A 166 -16.43 -7.83 3.54
N ALA A 167 -15.60 -8.72 3.02
CA ALA A 167 -15.96 -9.91 2.28
C ALA A 167 -15.21 -11.11 2.88
N GLU A 168 -15.62 -12.34 2.57
CA GLU A 168 -14.95 -13.55 3.07
C GLU A 168 -13.42 -13.51 2.84
N TYR A 169 -12.98 -13.08 1.65
CA TYR A 169 -11.54 -13.00 1.35
C TYR A 169 -10.82 -12.00 2.23
N SER A 170 -11.38 -10.80 2.42
CA SER A 170 -10.75 -9.78 3.26
C SER A 170 -10.77 -10.18 4.74
N PHE A 171 -11.84 -10.83 5.22
CA PHE A 171 -11.87 -11.43 6.55
C PHE A 171 -10.74 -12.44 6.72
N LEU A 172 -10.67 -13.44 5.85
CA LEU A 172 -9.67 -14.51 5.91
C LEU A 172 -8.22 -14.03 5.81
N LYS A 173 -8.01 -12.86 5.18
CA LYS A 173 -6.69 -12.27 5.00
C LYS A 173 -6.26 -11.35 6.13
N TYR A 174 -7.19 -10.60 6.71
CA TYR A 174 -6.87 -9.49 7.60
C TYR A 174 -7.30 -9.70 9.06
N ASP A 175 -8.15 -10.71 9.38
CA ASP A 175 -8.48 -10.99 10.77
C ASP A 175 -7.29 -11.65 11.48
N SER A 176 -6.53 -10.87 12.23
CA SER A 176 -5.36 -11.32 12.97
C SER A 176 -5.64 -11.44 14.47
N LYS A 177 -5.22 -12.55 15.08
CA LYS A 177 -5.31 -12.74 16.53
C LYS A 177 -4.49 -11.70 17.32
N ASN A 178 -3.47 -11.11 16.69
CA ASN A 178 -2.59 -10.13 17.31
C ASN A 178 -3.05 -8.68 17.10
N ALA A 179 -4.16 -8.46 16.37
CA ALA A 179 -4.70 -7.12 16.18
C ALA A 179 -5.29 -6.59 17.51
N ALA A 180 -5.09 -5.30 17.79
CA ALA A 180 -5.68 -4.65 18.96
C ALA A 180 -7.21 -4.69 18.94
N PHE A 181 -7.80 -4.55 17.75
CA PHE A 181 -9.21 -4.77 17.48
C PHE A 181 -9.33 -5.74 16.30
N ARG A 182 -9.85 -6.93 16.55
CA ARG A 182 -10.19 -7.89 15.51
C ARG A 182 -11.45 -7.45 14.76
N ILE A 183 -11.71 -8.04 13.60
CA ILE A 183 -12.89 -7.69 12.79
C ILE A 183 -14.20 -7.86 13.58
N GLY A 184 -14.32 -8.91 14.39
CA GLY A 184 -15.46 -9.09 15.31
C GLY A 184 -15.63 -7.94 16.30
N ASP A 185 -14.53 -7.47 16.93
CA ASP A 185 -14.57 -6.32 17.86
C ASP A 185 -15.04 -5.04 17.14
N VAL A 186 -14.56 -4.82 15.91
CA VAL A 186 -14.94 -3.64 15.11
C VAL A 186 -16.43 -3.65 14.82
N ILE A 187 -16.98 -4.82 14.43
CA ILE A 187 -18.43 -4.98 14.15
C ILE A 187 -19.26 -4.70 15.42
N GLU A 188 -18.87 -5.27 16.56
CA GLU A 188 -19.59 -5.08 17.83
C GLU A 188 -19.53 -3.65 18.35
N LEU A 189 -18.40 -2.93 18.11
CA LEU A 189 -18.25 -1.54 18.56
C LEU A 189 -18.95 -0.52 17.66
N THR A 190 -19.08 -0.81 16.37
CA THR A 190 -19.54 0.17 15.38
C THR A 190 -20.93 -0.13 14.83
N HIS A 191 -21.44 -1.35 15.02
CA HIS A 191 -22.74 -1.83 14.61
C HIS A 191 -23.05 -1.51 13.12
N PRO A 192 -22.23 -1.98 12.17
CA PRO A 192 -22.49 -1.79 10.74
C PRO A 192 -23.77 -2.54 10.33
N CYS A 193 -24.54 -1.96 9.43
CA CYS A 193 -25.70 -2.62 8.85
C CYS A 193 -25.25 -3.42 7.61
N PRO A 194 -25.43 -4.76 7.57
CA PRO A 194 -24.96 -5.54 6.43
C PRO A 194 -25.75 -5.20 5.16
N SER A 195 -25.04 -5.14 4.02
CA SER A 195 -25.63 -4.82 2.71
C SER A 195 -26.33 -6.02 2.05
N SER A 196 -26.11 -7.23 2.57
CA SER A 196 -26.69 -8.46 2.05
C SER A 196 -26.82 -9.54 3.13
N PRO A 197 -27.68 -10.57 2.93
CA PRO A 197 -27.78 -11.71 3.85
C PRO A 197 -26.46 -12.47 4.01
N SER A 198 -25.63 -12.57 2.95
CA SER A 198 -24.30 -13.21 3.01
C SER A 198 -23.34 -12.40 3.86
N GLN A 199 -23.37 -11.06 3.76
CA GLN A 199 -22.56 -10.20 4.61
C GLN A 199 -23.02 -10.25 6.07
N GLY A 200 -24.35 -10.37 6.33
CA GLY A 200 -24.87 -10.59 7.68
C GLY A 200 -24.35 -11.89 8.28
N ALA A 201 -24.39 -12.99 7.53
CA ALA A 201 -23.80 -14.25 7.96
C ALA A 201 -22.29 -14.14 8.24
N LEU A 202 -21.57 -13.33 7.45
CA LEU A 202 -20.14 -13.08 7.67
C LEU A 202 -19.90 -12.25 8.95
N PHE A 203 -20.77 -11.29 9.26
CA PHE A 203 -20.70 -10.54 10.53
C PHE A 203 -20.88 -11.46 11.73
N GLU A 204 -21.90 -12.32 11.71
CA GLU A 204 -22.15 -13.33 12.75
C GLU A 204 -20.98 -14.28 12.90
N TYR A 205 -20.42 -14.74 11.77
CA TYR A 205 -19.23 -15.58 11.76
C TYR A 205 -18.02 -14.89 12.39
N ALA A 206 -17.75 -13.64 12.01
CA ALA A 206 -16.61 -12.85 12.51
C ALA A 206 -16.70 -12.64 14.04
N ILE A 207 -17.90 -12.32 14.53
CA ILE A 207 -18.19 -12.18 15.97
C ILE A 207 -18.00 -13.55 16.66
N GLY A 208 -18.54 -14.61 16.09
CA GLY A 208 -18.41 -15.95 16.63
C GLY A 208 -16.94 -16.40 16.75
N VAL A 209 -16.15 -16.18 15.72
CA VAL A 209 -14.69 -16.46 15.73
C VAL A 209 -13.98 -15.63 16.80
N ARG A 210 -14.38 -14.35 16.96
CA ARG A 210 -13.80 -13.48 18.00
C ARG A 210 -14.04 -14.02 19.41
N HIS A 211 -15.23 -14.57 19.66
CA HIS A 211 -15.63 -15.13 20.96
C HIS A 211 -15.33 -16.62 21.12
N GLY A 212 -14.62 -17.24 20.15
CA GLY A 212 -14.22 -18.64 20.24
C GLY A 212 -15.37 -19.64 20.16
N ARG A 213 -16.48 -19.29 19.48
CA ARG A 213 -17.60 -20.23 19.27
C ARG A 213 -17.16 -21.34 18.29
N GLU A 214 -17.55 -22.58 18.56
CA GLU A 214 -17.17 -23.75 17.76
C GLU A 214 -18.14 -24.01 16.60
N ASP A 215 -19.45 -23.94 16.86
CA ASP A 215 -20.50 -24.25 15.88
C ASP A 215 -20.91 -23.01 15.08
N LEU A 216 -20.09 -22.62 14.13
CA LEU A 216 -20.35 -21.46 13.28
C LEU A 216 -21.00 -21.90 11.97
N ASP A 217 -22.14 -21.30 11.61
CA ASP A 217 -22.79 -21.57 10.32
C ASP A 217 -21.98 -20.95 9.17
N VAL A 218 -21.50 -21.81 8.27
CA VAL A 218 -20.78 -21.45 7.07
C VAL A 218 -21.55 -21.73 5.77
N SER A 219 -22.86 -22.02 5.88
CA SER A 219 -23.71 -22.41 4.72
C SER A 219 -23.74 -21.32 3.65
N ARG A 220 -23.70 -20.04 4.05
CA ARG A 220 -23.67 -18.86 3.18
C ARG A 220 -22.27 -18.29 2.92
N LEU A 221 -21.22 -19.00 3.36
CA LEU A 221 -19.83 -18.55 3.33
C LEU A 221 -18.96 -19.58 2.58
N PRO A 222 -19.09 -19.66 1.25
CA PRO A 222 -18.46 -20.73 0.47
C PRO A 222 -16.94 -20.72 0.51
N LYS A 223 -16.29 -19.55 0.58
CA LYS A 223 -14.80 -19.49 0.71
C LYS A 223 -14.32 -19.95 2.07
N ILE A 224 -15.01 -19.57 3.13
CA ILE A 224 -14.69 -20.02 4.50
C ILE A 224 -14.90 -21.53 4.61
N LYS A 225 -16.02 -22.04 4.08
CA LYS A 225 -16.30 -23.48 4.03
C LYS A 225 -15.19 -24.23 3.28
N ALA A 226 -14.81 -23.77 2.08
CA ALA A 226 -13.74 -24.37 1.32
C ALA A 226 -12.39 -24.34 2.04
N ARG A 227 -12.10 -23.24 2.76
CA ARG A 227 -10.88 -23.11 3.56
C ARG A 227 -10.88 -24.07 4.75
N ASN A 228 -11.99 -24.23 5.44
CA ASN A 228 -12.13 -25.16 6.55
C ASN A 228 -11.91 -26.60 6.07
N ASN A 229 -12.51 -26.97 4.93
CA ASN A 229 -12.31 -28.29 4.31
C ASN A 229 -10.83 -28.53 3.97
N LEU A 230 -10.17 -27.53 3.35
CA LEU A 230 -8.75 -27.65 2.99
C LEU A 230 -7.84 -27.78 4.22
N ARG A 231 -8.15 -27.11 5.32
CA ARG A 231 -7.42 -27.20 6.58
C ARG A 231 -7.64 -28.50 7.35
N ALA A 232 -8.72 -29.21 7.06
CA ALA A 232 -9.02 -30.51 7.65
C ALA A 232 -8.22 -31.65 7.00
N LEU A 233 -7.59 -31.41 5.84
CA LEU A 233 -6.74 -32.39 5.16
C LEU A 233 -5.41 -32.54 5.86
N THR A 234 -4.83 -33.74 5.75
CA THR A 234 -3.46 -33.95 6.25
C THR A 234 -2.42 -33.31 5.32
N PRO A 235 -1.20 -33.03 5.82
CA PRO A 235 -0.12 -32.55 4.96
C PRO A 235 0.17 -33.47 3.76
N ALA A 236 0.00 -34.80 3.94
CA ALA A 236 0.18 -35.79 2.88
C ALA A 236 -0.88 -35.62 1.77
N ASP A 237 -2.15 -35.41 2.16
CA ASP A 237 -3.23 -35.14 1.20
C ASP A 237 -2.98 -33.84 0.41
N ILE A 238 -2.47 -32.81 1.08
CA ILE A 238 -2.12 -31.54 0.42
C ILE A 238 -0.99 -31.74 -0.62
N HIS A 239 0.04 -32.50 -0.27
CA HIS A 239 1.11 -32.85 -1.21
C HIS A 239 0.58 -33.69 -2.40
N GLN A 240 -0.33 -34.61 -2.14
CA GLN A 240 -0.97 -35.41 -3.21
C GLN A 240 -1.81 -34.52 -4.14
N LEU A 241 -2.64 -33.64 -3.58
CA LEU A 241 -3.39 -32.65 -4.36
C LEU A 241 -2.48 -31.74 -5.21
N ALA A 242 -1.30 -31.39 -4.69
CA ALA A 242 -0.33 -30.59 -5.45
C ALA A 242 0.26 -31.40 -6.61
N ALA A 243 0.66 -32.66 -6.37
CA ALA A 243 1.21 -33.56 -7.38
C ALA A 243 0.19 -33.84 -8.51
N ASP A 244 -1.08 -33.99 -8.16
CA ASP A 244 -2.19 -34.21 -9.11
C ASP A 244 -2.62 -32.92 -9.84
N GLY A 245 -2.06 -31.75 -9.46
CA GLY A 245 -2.43 -30.45 -10.04
C GLY A 245 -3.79 -29.90 -9.58
N LEU A 246 -4.43 -30.54 -8.59
CA LEU A 246 -5.75 -30.17 -8.08
C LEU A 246 -5.70 -29.07 -7.02
N LEU A 247 -4.57 -28.91 -6.33
CA LEU A 247 -4.42 -27.93 -5.25
C LEU A 247 -4.66 -26.48 -5.72
N VAL A 248 -4.37 -26.15 -6.98
CA VAL A 248 -4.63 -24.83 -7.58
C VAL A 248 -6.07 -24.39 -7.37
N GLU A 249 -7.02 -25.28 -7.69
CA GLU A 249 -8.45 -24.96 -7.60
C GLU A 249 -8.91 -24.88 -6.14
N HIS A 250 -8.42 -25.75 -5.26
CA HIS A 250 -8.70 -25.70 -3.83
C HIS A 250 -8.22 -24.37 -3.20
N LEU A 251 -7.02 -23.90 -3.56
CA LEU A 251 -6.49 -22.60 -3.11
C LEU A 251 -7.34 -21.43 -3.61
N ARG A 252 -7.79 -21.49 -4.88
CA ARG A 252 -8.67 -20.48 -5.49
C ARG A 252 -10.03 -20.40 -4.79
N LEU A 253 -10.67 -21.54 -4.57
CA LEU A 253 -11.98 -21.62 -3.91
C LEU A 253 -11.92 -21.17 -2.45
N SER A 254 -10.87 -21.54 -1.73
CA SER A 254 -10.65 -21.17 -0.32
C SER A 254 -10.15 -19.71 -0.13
N GLY A 255 -9.81 -19.01 -1.21
CA GLY A 255 -9.19 -17.69 -1.13
C GLY A 255 -7.85 -17.69 -0.39
N MET A 256 -7.17 -18.85 -0.36
CA MET A 256 -5.90 -18.98 0.35
C MET A 256 -4.76 -18.44 -0.47
N THR A 257 -3.97 -17.53 0.12
CA THR A 257 -2.78 -16.97 -0.55
C THR A 257 -1.57 -17.87 -0.34
N TRP A 258 -0.54 -17.70 -1.17
CA TRP A 258 0.71 -18.44 -1.05
C TRP A 258 1.34 -18.34 0.37
N GLU A 259 1.17 -17.22 1.05
CA GLU A 259 1.66 -16.98 2.44
C GLU A 259 0.97 -17.88 3.48
N ALA A 260 -0.22 -18.37 3.18
CA ALA A 260 -0.97 -19.23 4.08
C ALA A 260 -0.70 -20.73 3.85
N VAL A 261 -0.17 -21.12 2.68
CA VAL A 261 0.11 -22.53 2.34
C VAL A 261 1.09 -23.19 3.30
N PRO A 262 2.15 -22.54 3.84
CA PRO A 262 3.02 -23.15 4.84
C PRO A 262 2.29 -23.68 6.07
N SER A 263 1.12 -23.14 6.39
CA SER A 263 0.29 -23.65 7.51
C SER A 263 -0.43 -24.96 7.23
N LEU A 264 -0.45 -25.41 5.98
CA LEU A 264 -1.09 -26.66 5.54
C LEU A 264 -0.10 -27.82 5.42
N VAL A 265 1.19 -27.51 5.27
CA VAL A 265 2.22 -28.50 4.98
C VAL A 265 3.34 -28.45 6.00
N ASN A 266 3.92 -29.60 6.29
CA ASN A 266 5.11 -29.72 7.10
C ASN A 266 6.31 -29.95 6.18
N GLY A 267 7.36 -29.15 6.30
CA GLY A 267 8.59 -29.35 5.54
C GLY A 267 8.82 -28.31 4.41
N PRO A 268 9.83 -28.55 3.57
CA PRO A 268 10.23 -27.64 2.52
C PRO A 268 9.20 -27.56 1.39
N TRP A 269 9.17 -26.42 0.70
CA TRP A 269 8.35 -26.24 -0.48
C TRP A 269 8.83 -27.12 -1.63
N THR A 270 7.94 -27.98 -2.13
CA THR A 270 8.21 -28.80 -3.32
C THR A 270 7.91 -28.01 -4.59
N ARG A 271 8.38 -28.52 -5.72
CA ARG A 271 8.07 -27.98 -7.04
C ARG A 271 6.56 -27.91 -7.28
N ASP A 272 5.81 -28.95 -6.90
CA ASP A 272 4.37 -29.02 -7.17
C ASP A 272 3.59 -28.01 -6.31
N LEU A 273 4.02 -27.76 -5.08
CA LEU A 273 3.48 -26.68 -4.24
C LEU A 273 3.72 -25.29 -4.86
N TRP A 274 4.94 -25.02 -5.35
CA TRP A 274 5.23 -23.77 -6.05
C TRP A 274 4.40 -23.64 -7.32
N GLN A 275 4.22 -24.73 -8.09
CA GLN A 275 3.40 -24.73 -9.28
C GLN A 275 1.92 -24.46 -8.96
N ALA A 276 1.40 -25.01 -7.85
CA ALA A 276 0.03 -24.78 -7.40
C ALA A 276 -0.26 -23.32 -7.01
N VAL A 277 0.71 -22.62 -6.39
CA VAL A 277 0.50 -21.22 -5.98
C VAL A 277 0.82 -20.20 -7.07
N LEU A 278 1.55 -20.58 -8.10
CA LEU A 278 2.03 -19.69 -9.17
C LEU A 278 0.93 -18.82 -9.81
N PRO A 279 -0.28 -19.33 -10.14
CA PRO A 279 -1.34 -18.51 -10.73
C PRO A 279 -1.85 -17.40 -9.84
N GLN A 280 -1.69 -17.54 -8.51
CA GLN A 280 -2.17 -16.59 -7.50
C GLN A 280 -1.10 -15.58 -7.08
N LEU A 281 0.14 -15.73 -7.52
CA LEU A 281 1.19 -14.80 -7.21
C LEU A 281 0.93 -13.44 -7.88
N GLY A 282 0.81 -12.39 -7.06
CA GLY A 282 0.89 -11.03 -7.54
C GLY A 282 2.33 -10.65 -7.90
N VAL A 283 2.52 -9.57 -8.66
CA VAL A 283 3.85 -9.13 -9.14
C VAL A 283 4.88 -9.03 -8.00
N MET A 284 4.52 -8.41 -6.87
CA MET A 284 5.45 -8.29 -5.72
C MET A 284 5.83 -9.65 -5.11
N ALA A 285 4.88 -10.57 -4.99
CA ALA A 285 5.17 -11.91 -4.47
C ALA A 285 6.05 -12.69 -5.45
N ALA A 286 5.79 -12.56 -6.74
CA ALA A 286 6.54 -13.23 -7.80
C ALA A 286 8.02 -12.78 -7.83
N ILE A 287 8.27 -11.47 -7.87
CA ILE A 287 9.65 -10.96 -7.89
C ILE A 287 10.43 -11.28 -6.60
N ARG A 288 9.75 -11.31 -5.45
CA ARG A 288 10.36 -11.71 -4.18
C ARG A 288 10.72 -13.19 -4.11
N ASN A 289 9.98 -14.04 -4.83
CA ASN A 289 10.17 -15.49 -4.86
C ASN A 289 10.84 -15.98 -6.16
N ALA A 290 11.33 -15.09 -7.02
CA ALA A 290 11.93 -15.46 -8.29
C ALA A 290 13.04 -16.50 -8.15
N ARG A 291 13.94 -16.32 -7.18
CA ARG A 291 15.00 -17.28 -6.86
C ARG A 291 14.43 -18.62 -6.37
N ASN A 292 13.44 -18.60 -5.49
CA ASN A 292 12.81 -19.83 -4.98
C ASN A 292 12.11 -20.63 -6.11
N LEU A 293 11.50 -19.94 -7.06
CA LEU A 293 10.88 -20.55 -8.24
C LEU A 293 11.93 -21.19 -9.17
N ASP A 294 13.12 -20.60 -9.30
CA ASP A 294 14.23 -21.16 -10.03
C ASP A 294 14.80 -22.40 -9.32
N GLU A 295 15.08 -22.30 -8.04
CA GLU A 295 15.60 -23.39 -7.21
C GLU A 295 14.63 -24.59 -7.17
N ALA A 296 13.31 -24.32 -7.18
CA ALA A 296 12.28 -25.37 -7.27
C ALA A 296 12.16 -25.99 -8.67
N GLY A 297 12.91 -25.51 -9.66
CA GLY A 297 12.89 -26.04 -11.03
C GLY A 297 11.61 -25.76 -11.80
N ILE A 298 10.91 -24.66 -11.49
CA ILE A 298 9.71 -24.26 -12.24
C ILE A 298 10.09 -23.94 -13.69
N THR A 299 9.40 -24.55 -14.65
CA THR A 299 9.73 -24.40 -16.07
C THR A 299 9.39 -23.00 -16.60
N THR A 300 10.10 -22.54 -17.63
CA THR A 300 9.80 -21.27 -18.30
C THR A 300 8.38 -21.25 -18.87
N LYS A 301 7.86 -22.40 -19.34
CA LYS A 301 6.47 -22.53 -19.80
C LYS A 301 5.46 -22.23 -18.66
N ALA A 302 5.70 -22.75 -17.47
CA ALA A 302 4.85 -22.48 -16.30
C ALA A 302 4.94 -21.01 -15.85
N LEU A 303 6.10 -20.36 -15.99
CA LEU A 303 6.31 -18.94 -15.67
C LEU A 303 5.77 -17.99 -16.75
N ALA A 304 5.44 -18.45 -17.95
CA ALA A 304 5.04 -17.58 -19.06
C ALA A 304 3.88 -16.61 -18.70
N PRO A 305 2.81 -17.01 -17.99
CA PRO A 305 1.76 -16.07 -17.58
C PRO A 305 2.25 -14.99 -16.62
N LEU A 306 3.23 -15.32 -15.77
CA LEU A 306 3.85 -14.37 -14.85
C LEU A 306 4.76 -13.38 -15.60
N PHE A 307 5.55 -13.87 -16.56
CA PHE A 307 6.37 -13.02 -17.41
C PHE A 307 5.52 -12.07 -18.25
N ALA A 308 4.37 -12.54 -18.75
CA ALA A 308 3.41 -11.70 -19.43
C ALA A 308 2.88 -10.58 -18.54
N LYS A 309 2.57 -10.86 -17.26
CA LYS A 309 2.16 -9.82 -16.29
C LYS A 309 3.26 -8.79 -16.02
N LEU A 310 4.53 -9.20 -15.97
CA LEU A 310 5.68 -8.29 -15.80
C LEU A 310 5.94 -7.43 -17.05
N ALA A 311 5.65 -7.95 -18.22
CA ALA A 311 5.81 -7.24 -19.48
C ALA A 311 4.61 -6.36 -19.86
N ASP A 312 3.49 -6.46 -19.12
CA ASP A 312 2.27 -5.67 -19.38
C ASP A 312 2.35 -4.31 -18.66
N PRO A 313 2.38 -3.18 -19.42
CA PRO A 313 2.49 -1.84 -18.83
C PRO A 313 1.30 -1.49 -17.90
N GLU A 314 0.08 -1.93 -18.23
CA GLU A 314 -1.10 -1.64 -17.40
C GLU A 314 -1.07 -2.41 -16.09
N GLN A 315 -0.63 -3.66 -16.09
CA GLN A 315 -0.44 -4.44 -14.89
C GLN A 315 0.63 -3.81 -13.98
N VAL A 316 1.79 -3.46 -14.54
CA VAL A 316 2.88 -2.83 -13.79
C VAL A 316 2.43 -1.49 -13.20
N ARG A 317 1.74 -0.65 -13.98
CA ARG A 317 1.18 0.62 -13.51
C ARG A 317 0.19 0.41 -12.36
N ARG A 318 -0.73 -0.53 -12.51
CA ARG A 318 -1.76 -0.86 -11.50
C ARG A 318 -1.17 -1.33 -10.17
N PHE A 319 -0.09 -2.11 -10.21
CA PHE A 319 0.56 -2.63 -9.02
C PHE A 319 1.37 -1.57 -8.26
N ARG A 320 1.63 -0.40 -8.86
CA ARG A 320 2.37 0.72 -8.27
C ARG A 320 3.71 0.29 -7.64
N VAL A 321 4.35 -0.71 -8.21
CA VAL A 321 5.67 -1.16 -7.76
C VAL A 321 6.69 -0.14 -8.23
N ILE A 322 7.48 0.36 -7.29
CA ILE A 322 8.53 1.34 -7.59
C ILE A 322 9.69 0.70 -8.37
N PRO A 323 10.35 1.44 -9.27
CA PRO A 323 11.44 0.94 -10.11
C PRO A 323 12.53 0.17 -9.36
N MET A 324 12.91 0.64 -8.18
CA MET A 324 13.94 0.01 -7.33
C MET A 324 13.63 -1.45 -6.98
N ARG A 325 12.36 -1.85 -6.88
CA ARG A 325 11.99 -3.24 -6.58
C ARG A 325 12.28 -4.18 -7.73
N PHE A 326 12.04 -3.74 -8.96
CA PHE A 326 12.37 -4.52 -10.15
C PHE A 326 13.88 -4.61 -10.34
N TYR A 327 14.60 -3.52 -10.11
CA TYR A 327 16.07 -3.52 -10.18
C TYR A 327 16.69 -4.42 -9.11
N ALA A 328 16.19 -4.39 -7.87
CA ALA A 328 16.61 -5.29 -6.82
C ALA A 328 16.40 -6.76 -7.19
N ALA A 329 15.23 -7.08 -7.75
CA ALA A 329 14.93 -8.42 -8.23
C ALA A 329 15.87 -8.84 -9.38
N TYR A 330 16.11 -7.93 -10.32
CA TYR A 330 17.06 -8.16 -11.43
C TYR A 330 18.47 -8.52 -10.94
N LYS A 331 18.98 -7.80 -9.94
CA LYS A 331 20.30 -8.11 -9.33
C LYS A 331 20.31 -9.43 -8.55
N ALA A 332 19.18 -9.79 -7.93
CA ALA A 332 19.08 -10.97 -7.07
C ALA A 332 18.89 -12.30 -7.84
N VAL A 333 18.46 -12.27 -9.11
CA VAL A 333 18.24 -13.47 -9.91
C VAL A 333 19.46 -13.78 -10.76
N SER A 334 19.93 -15.04 -10.68
CA SER A 334 21.04 -15.52 -11.52
C SER A 334 20.58 -16.07 -12.87
N ASN A 335 19.32 -16.45 -13.01
CA ASN A 335 18.80 -17.08 -14.21
C ASN A 335 18.35 -16.02 -15.26
N VAL A 336 19.00 -16.03 -16.41
CA VAL A 336 18.81 -15.08 -17.53
C VAL A 336 17.36 -14.96 -17.99
N ARG A 337 16.54 -16.00 -17.81
CA ARG A 337 15.12 -16.00 -18.23
C ARG A 337 14.28 -14.90 -17.56
N TRP A 338 14.71 -14.38 -16.40
CA TRP A 338 14.05 -13.29 -15.67
C TRP A 338 14.43 -11.90 -16.18
N HIS A 339 15.59 -11.78 -16.86
CA HIS A 339 16.14 -10.46 -17.17
C HIS A 339 15.22 -9.64 -18.06
N ALA A 340 14.76 -10.20 -19.20
CA ALA A 340 13.90 -9.48 -20.13
C ALA A 340 12.55 -9.08 -19.50
N PRO A 341 11.81 -9.96 -18.79
CA PRO A 341 10.57 -9.57 -18.10
C PRO A 341 10.78 -8.51 -17.02
N LEU A 342 11.86 -8.60 -16.23
CA LEU A 342 12.17 -7.62 -15.18
C LEU A 342 12.61 -6.27 -15.75
N GLU A 343 13.37 -6.27 -16.85
CA GLU A 343 13.74 -5.05 -17.57
C GLU A 343 12.50 -4.34 -18.14
N ALA A 344 11.59 -5.09 -18.76
CA ALA A 344 10.32 -4.55 -19.24
C ALA A 344 9.49 -3.95 -18.09
N ALA A 345 9.37 -4.67 -16.97
CA ALA A 345 8.66 -4.19 -15.79
C ALA A 345 9.30 -2.93 -15.19
N LEU A 346 10.64 -2.88 -15.10
CA LEU A 346 11.38 -1.70 -14.67
C LEU A 346 11.04 -0.50 -15.57
N GLN A 347 11.09 -0.68 -16.88
CA GLN A 347 10.82 0.35 -17.87
C GLN A 347 9.37 0.88 -17.76
N HIS A 348 8.40 -0.04 -17.62
CA HIS A 348 6.99 0.34 -17.44
C HIS A 348 6.71 1.04 -16.12
N SER A 349 7.43 0.67 -15.04
CA SER A 349 7.30 1.31 -13.73
C SER A 349 7.72 2.77 -13.71
N LEU A 350 8.55 3.22 -14.66
CA LEU A 350 8.93 4.63 -14.82
C LEU A 350 7.73 5.52 -15.16
N SER A 351 6.67 4.97 -15.72
CA SER A 351 5.42 5.72 -15.97
C SER A 351 4.76 6.24 -14.68
N ASN A 352 5.06 5.61 -13.53
CA ASN A 352 4.59 6.05 -12.22
C ASN A 352 5.40 7.23 -11.63
N VAL A 353 6.54 7.56 -12.25
CA VAL A 353 7.32 8.76 -11.90
C VAL A 353 6.70 9.96 -12.60
N PRO A 354 6.40 11.06 -11.90
CA PRO A 354 5.77 12.24 -12.50
C PRO A 354 6.66 12.85 -13.57
N ALA A 355 6.03 13.40 -14.61
CA ALA A 355 6.74 14.18 -15.61
C ALA A 355 7.07 15.57 -15.05
N LEU A 356 8.31 16.00 -15.23
CA LEU A 356 8.77 17.33 -14.81
C LEU A 356 8.91 18.23 -16.04
N GLY A 357 8.21 19.38 -16.04
CA GLY A 357 8.34 20.40 -17.09
C GLY A 357 9.52 21.32 -16.86
N GLY A 358 10.01 21.95 -17.94
CA GLY A 358 11.11 22.92 -17.88
C GLY A 358 12.50 22.30 -17.63
N ASN A 359 13.40 23.11 -17.08
CA ASN A 359 14.77 22.69 -16.77
C ASN A 359 14.83 22.08 -15.38
N THR A 360 15.31 20.85 -15.27
CA THR A 360 15.43 20.11 -14.01
C THR A 360 16.90 19.78 -13.76
N LEU A 361 17.44 20.26 -12.63
CA LEU A 361 18.76 19.86 -12.13
C LEU A 361 18.56 18.70 -11.14
N ILE A 362 19.24 17.59 -11.37
CA ILE A 362 19.21 16.40 -10.54
C ILE A 362 20.59 16.18 -9.97
N LEU A 363 20.72 16.30 -8.65
CA LEU A 363 21.97 16.05 -7.94
C LEU A 363 21.89 14.67 -7.31
N VAL A 364 22.87 13.80 -7.64
CA VAL A 364 22.97 12.45 -7.12
C VAL A 364 24.15 12.40 -6.15
N ASP A 365 23.87 12.22 -4.88
CA ASP A 365 24.90 12.09 -3.85
C ASP A 365 25.64 10.74 -4.00
N ARG A 366 26.98 10.83 -4.14
CA ARG A 366 27.93 9.70 -4.20
C ARG A 366 28.96 9.75 -3.08
N SER A 367 28.67 10.43 -1.98
CA SER A 367 29.55 10.43 -0.81
C SER A 367 29.77 9.01 -0.27
N GLY A 368 30.86 8.79 0.47
CA GLY A 368 31.24 7.47 0.96
C GLY A 368 30.15 6.76 1.78
N SER A 369 29.33 7.50 2.50
CA SER A 369 28.18 6.97 3.26
C SER A 369 27.10 6.32 2.39
N MET A 370 26.98 6.73 1.11
CA MET A 370 25.99 6.19 0.18
C MET A 370 26.31 4.76 -0.30
N PHE A 371 27.51 4.25 -0.08
CA PHE A 371 27.88 2.88 -0.47
C PHE A 371 27.49 1.82 0.57
N GLY A 372 26.88 2.22 1.68
CA GLY A 372 26.24 1.31 2.62
C GLY A 372 25.01 0.62 2.00
N ARG A 373 24.71 -0.62 2.44
CA ARG A 373 23.51 -1.35 1.99
C ARG A 373 22.23 -0.68 2.49
N VAL A 374 21.19 -0.69 1.67
CA VAL A 374 19.86 -0.18 2.05
C VAL A 374 19.25 -0.99 3.20
N SER A 375 19.55 -2.28 3.29
CA SER A 375 19.21 -3.17 4.40
C SER A 375 20.09 -4.42 4.38
N ASP A 376 20.18 -5.15 5.50
CA ASP A 376 20.99 -6.39 5.63
C ASP A 376 20.63 -7.46 4.59
N ARG A 377 19.40 -7.45 4.10
CA ARG A 377 18.88 -8.41 3.11
C ARG A 377 18.93 -7.92 1.67
N SER A 378 19.42 -6.70 1.44
CA SER A 378 19.50 -6.09 0.11
C SER A 378 20.94 -6.05 -0.39
N GLU A 379 21.13 -6.39 -1.64
CA GLU A 379 22.40 -6.15 -2.35
C GLU A 379 22.51 -4.70 -2.86
N LEU A 380 21.40 -3.93 -2.80
CA LEU A 380 21.40 -2.53 -3.22
C LEU A 380 22.03 -1.64 -2.16
N THR A 381 22.85 -0.71 -2.63
CA THR A 381 23.36 0.41 -1.84
C THR A 381 22.45 1.63 -1.93
N TRP A 382 22.64 2.59 -1.04
CA TRP A 382 21.98 3.90 -1.14
C TRP A 382 22.39 4.62 -2.45
N ALA A 383 23.65 4.48 -2.89
CA ALA A 383 24.12 5.01 -4.16
C ALA A 383 23.39 4.40 -5.37
N ASP A 384 23.19 3.06 -5.40
CA ASP A 384 22.36 2.41 -6.42
C ASP A 384 20.95 2.99 -6.46
N SER A 385 20.38 3.21 -5.28
CA SER A 385 19.01 3.75 -5.15
C SER A 385 18.93 5.20 -5.64
N ALA A 386 19.89 6.03 -5.27
CA ALA A 386 19.97 7.43 -5.69
C ALA A 386 20.19 7.55 -7.20
N ALA A 387 21.10 6.77 -7.76
CA ALA A 387 21.40 6.73 -9.19
C ALA A 387 20.16 6.27 -10.00
N LEU A 388 19.48 5.20 -9.56
CA LEU A 388 18.27 4.72 -10.23
C LEU A 388 17.15 5.76 -10.19
N PHE A 389 16.94 6.39 -9.03
CA PHE A 389 15.89 7.40 -8.87
C PHE A 389 16.21 8.67 -9.67
N GLY A 390 17.45 9.13 -9.63
CA GLY A 390 17.92 10.26 -10.43
C GLY A 390 17.78 10.01 -11.94
N SER A 391 18.16 8.81 -12.40
CA SER A 391 17.98 8.40 -13.80
C SER A 391 16.48 8.34 -14.19
N ALA A 392 15.63 7.81 -13.31
CA ALA A 392 14.19 7.75 -13.54
C ALA A 392 13.57 9.16 -13.68
N LEU A 393 13.96 10.11 -12.83
CA LEU A 393 13.55 11.52 -12.93
C LEU A 393 14.08 12.16 -14.21
N ALA A 394 15.34 11.92 -14.58
CA ALA A 394 15.94 12.46 -15.80
C ALA A 394 15.19 12.00 -17.07
N LEU A 395 14.76 10.75 -17.11
CA LEU A 395 13.96 10.20 -18.20
C LEU A 395 12.54 10.80 -18.30
N ARG A 396 12.05 11.38 -17.21
CA ARG A 396 10.71 11.99 -17.12
C ARG A 396 10.72 13.52 -17.16
N ALA A 397 11.89 14.12 -17.04
CA ALA A 397 12.05 15.57 -17.14
C ALA A 397 12.10 16.03 -18.62
N GLU A 398 11.59 17.23 -18.86
CA GLU A 398 11.63 17.83 -20.20
C GLU A 398 13.06 18.15 -20.65
N LYS A 399 13.83 18.79 -19.76
CA LYS A 399 15.26 19.05 -19.92
C LYS A 399 15.93 18.74 -18.59
N ALA A 400 16.68 17.65 -18.55
CA ALA A 400 17.38 17.23 -17.35
C ALA A 400 18.88 17.52 -17.46
N THR A 401 19.45 18.02 -16.37
CA THR A 401 20.88 18.01 -16.11
C THR A 401 21.11 17.13 -14.89
N LEU A 402 21.79 16.00 -15.05
CA LEU A 402 22.14 15.10 -13.96
C LEU A 402 23.60 15.32 -13.60
N VAL A 403 23.88 15.55 -12.32
CA VAL A 403 25.21 15.78 -11.76
C VAL A 403 25.41 14.80 -10.58
N GLU A 404 26.63 14.23 -10.54
CA GLU A 404 27.07 13.30 -9.51
C GLU A 404 28.10 13.96 -8.58
#